data_f7e14cc630fa45a63ec77ebec5335e29
#
_entry.id   f7e14cc630fa45a63ec77ebec5335e29
#
_cell.length_a   1.000
_cell.length_b   1.000
_cell.length_c   1.000
_cell.angle_alpha   90.00
_cell.angle_beta   90.00
_cell.angle_gamma   90.00
#
_symmetry.space_group_name_H-M   'P 1'
#
loop_
_entity.id
_entity.type
_entity.pdbx_description
1 polymer ?
#
loop_
_entity_poly.entity_id
_entity_poly.type
_entity_poly.pdbx_seq_one_letter_code
_entity_poly.pdbx_strand_id
1 'polypeptide(L)'
;MFSRFLLISVFLLAFVACDKSPTKKIAETPPPTKPAANVITFVTLNSPNTYFINSDKQFAGLEYDLAKLFTEYLGNNTQIKFVVANSIEEVIANIINKHADIAAADLTVTKAREQFINFSQPYEDVQQQVVYNQLNKKNPPKNIKELADLYVVVPAATSFVERLTALKQKEPSLMWEERQNVHSEMLVEEVANGDIDYTIADSHLVAVLQNYHPDLGVAFSLGEPEKIAWGFSKTGKPELKEKANAFFAKIKKDGTLRNLIDRYHGNAKRLKPIDVKSYLSKSRTLLPKYKRLFQQAQEITGLDWRLLAAISYQESHWDTFNTSPTNVRGLMMLTEDTADRMGVTDRLDPKQSIPAGAKYISLMVETIPDRVPEPDRTYMALAAYNIGYAHVEDARVLAQRLKLNPDSWADVKKTLVMLNNPSYYINAKYGYCSGGAPVIFVESIRSYHNILARFEPSYNAPEDGFRIANSNNIYFAKN
;
A
#
# COMPACT_ATOMS: atom_id res chain seq x y z
N MET A 1 -66.24 53.08 6.64
CA MET A 1 -65.89 54.53 6.86
C MET A 1 -64.81 54.90 5.90
N PHE A 2 -65.13 55.80 4.96
CA PHE A 2 -64.23 56.71 4.20
C PHE A 2 -63.09 56.10 3.42
N SER A 3 -63.11 56.02 2.13
CA SER A 3 -63.44 56.98 1.05
C SER A 3 -62.13 57.57 0.38
N ARG A 4 -61.99 57.34 -0.94
CA ARG A 4 -61.62 58.27 -2.02
C ARG A 4 -60.11 58.65 -2.12
N PHE A 5 -59.43 58.83 -3.30
CA PHE A 5 -59.75 59.33 -4.67
C PHE A 5 -58.57 58.92 -5.55
N LEU A 6 -58.70 58.29 -6.67
CA LEU A 6 -58.77 58.76 -8.08
C LEU A 6 -57.87 59.95 -8.44
N LEU A 7 -56.89 59.76 -9.30
CA LEU A 7 -56.50 60.70 -10.27
C LEU A 7 -55.83 60.08 -11.50
N ILE A 8 -56.53 60.18 -12.60
CA ILE A 8 -56.15 59.85 -13.97
C ILE A 8 -55.29 61.00 -14.50
N SER A 9 -54.17 60.60 -15.15
CA SER A 9 -53.49 61.53 -16.10
C SER A 9 -53.10 60.77 -17.36
N VAL A 10 -53.85 61.05 -18.37
CA VAL A 10 -53.62 60.74 -19.78
C VAL A 10 -52.50 61.59 -20.29
N PHE A 11 -51.47 61.03 -20.92
CA PHE A 11 -50.59 61.76 -21.83
C PHE A 11 -50.45 60.97 -23.15
N LEU A 12 -50.86 61.60 -24.19
CA LEU A 12 -50.79 61.19 -25.59
C LEU A 12 -49.38 61.42 -26.14
N LEU A 13 -49.12 60.65 -27.24
CA LEU A 13 -48.20 60.96 -28.35
C LEU A 13 -46.75 60.54 -28.14
N ALA A 14 -46.08 59.93 -29.10
CA ALA A 14 -46.11 60.05 -30.57
C ALA A 14 -45.47 58.77 -31.15
N PHE A 15 -46.02 58.30 -32.26
CA PHE A 15 -45.41 57.30 -33.10
C PHE A 15 -44.21 57.90 -33.84
N VAL A 16 -43.02 57.36 -33.61
CA VAL A 16 -41.89 57.47 -34.53
C VAL A 16 -41.58 56.02 -35.01
N ALA A 17 -41.96 55.80 -36.27
CA ALA A 17 -41.57 54.60 -37.00
C ALA A 17 -40.10 54.69 -37.33
N CYS A 18 -39.26 53.86 -36.68
CA CYS A 18 -37.91 53.55 -37.15
C CYS A 18 -37.90 52.13 -37.70
N ASP A 19 -37.67 52.05 -38.97
CA ASP A 19 -37.42 50.90 -39.80
C ASP A 19 -36.23 50.12 -39.21
N LYS A 20 -36.44 48.97 -38.71
CA LYS A 20 -35.36 48.03 -38.23
C LYS A 20 -35.23 46.95 -39.27
N SER A 21 -34.20 47.03 -40.08
CA SER A 21 -33.69 45.89 -40.86
C SER A 21 -33.50 44.63 -39.99
N PRO A 22 -33.82 43.44 -40.48
CA PRO A 22 -33.67 42.20 -39.69
C PRO A 22 -32.18 41.88 -39.45
N THR A 23 -31.70 42.13 -38.26
CA THR A 23 -30.43 41.61 -37.81
C THR A 23 -30.48 40.06 -37.80
N LYS A 24 -29.72 39.47 -38.71
CA LYS A 24 -29.45 38.03 -38.77
C LYS A 24 -28.92 37.60 -37.41
N LYS A 25 -29.71 36.89 -36.60
CA LYS A 25 -29.22 36.17 -35.43
C LYS A 25 -28.14 35.18 -35.88
N ILE A 26 -26.89 35.49 -35.58
CA ILE A 26 -25.80 34.53 -35.65
C ILE A 26 -26.20 33.42 -34.67
N ALA A 27 -26.45 32.22 -35.19
CA ALA A 27 -26.67 31.02 -34.36
C ALA A 27 -25.40 30.82 -33.51
N GLU A 28 -25.51 31.03 -32.19
CA GLU A 28 -24.48 30.63 -31.25
C GLU A 28 -24.28 29.12 -31.41
N THR A 29 -23.12 28.75 -31.90
CA THR A 29 -22.67 27.38 -31.86
C THR A 29 -22.69 26.93 -30.40
N PRO A 30 -23.40 25.85 -30.05
CA PRO A 30 -23.38 25.34 -28.68
C PRO A 30 -21.91 25.07 -28.29
N PRO A 31 -21.53 25.36 -27.04
CA PRO A 31 -20.17 25.10 -26.58
C PRO A 31 -19.86 23.62 -26.85
N PRO A 32 -18.61 23.27 -27.22
CA PRO A 32 -18.24 21.90 -27.52
C PRO A 32 -18.59 21.02 -26.33
N THR A 33 -19.52 20.10 -26.53
CA THR A 33 -19.86 19.08 -25.53
C THR A 33 -18.58 18.33 -25.20
N LYS A 34 -18.17 18.37 -23.92
CA LYS A 34 -17.06 17.54 -23.43
C LYS A 34 -17.31 16.10 -23.92
N PRO A 35 -16.34 15.45 -24.60
CA PRO A 35 -16.55 14.08 -25.05
C PRO A 35 -16.90 13.23 -23.84
N ALA A 36 -17.88 12.35 -24.01
CA ALA A 36 -18.33 11.43 -22.95
C ALA A 36 -17.11 10.67 -22.41
N ALA A 37 -16.94 10.67 -21.10
CA ALA A 37 -15.83 9.96 -20.47
C ALA A 37 -15.93 8.46 -20.78
N ASN A 38 -14.82 7.86 -21.19
CA ASN A 38 -14.74 6.42 -21.38
C ASN A 38 -14.62 5.75 -19.99
N VAL A 39 -15.70 5.14 -19.51
CA VAL A 39 -15.72 4.46 -18.21
C VAL A 39 -15.25 3.02 -18.36
N ILE A 40 -14.24 2.62 -17.58
CA ILE A 40 -13.80 1.23 -17.47
C ILE A 40 -14.24 0.72 -16.09
N THR A 41 -14.99 -0.38 -16.10
CA THR A 41 -15.48 -1.03 -14.89
C THR A 41 -14.58 -2.21 -14.54
N PHE A 42 -13.96 -2.13 -13.36
CA PHE A 42 -13.19 -3.21 -12.76
C PHE A 42 -14.04 -3.97 -11.75
N VAL A 43 -14.03 -5.30 -11.78
CA VAL A 43 -14.53 -6.13 -10.68
C VAL A 43 -13.36 -6.64 -9.86
N THR A 44 -13.48 -6.54 -8.54
CA THR A 44 -12.42 -6.86 -7.58
C THR A 44 -12.99 -7.49 -6.30
N LEU A 45 -12.12 -7.93 -5.39
CA LEU A 45 -12.47 -8.40 -4.05
C LEU A 45 -12.06 -7.36 -3.00
N ASN A 46 -12.72 -7.38 -1.85
CA ASN A 46 -12.26 -6.63 -0.68
C ASN A 46 -11.21 -7.45 0.08
N SER A 47 -9.94 -7.14 -0.11
CA SER A 47 -8.82 -7.85 0.53
C SER A 47 -7.59 -6.95 0.57
N PRO A 48 -6.62 -7.17 1.49
CA PRO A 48 -5.40 -6.38 1.57
C PRO A 48 -4.57 -6.34 0.28
N ASN A 49 -4.66 -7.37 -0.55
CA ASN A 49 -3.93 -7.45 -1.81
C ASN A 49 -4.64 -6.77 -2.98
N THR A 50 -5.96 -6.70 -2.95
CA THR A 50 -6.75 -6.28 -4.11
C THR A 50 -7.25 -4.85 -3.98
N TYR A 51 -8.26 -4.64 -3.13
CA TYR A 51 -8.95 -3.37 -2.97
C TYR A 51 -9.53 -3.29 -1.56
N PHE A 52 -9.18 -2.27 -0.81
CA PHE A 52 -9.70 -2.04 0.53
C PHE A 52 -9.73 -0.54 0.87
N ILE A 53 -10.45 -0.19 1.92
CA ILE A 53 -10.42 1.15 2.50
C ILE A 53 -9.46 1.12 3.68
N ASN A 54 -8.38 1.90 3.59
CA ASN A 54 -7.40 2.01 4.66
C ASN A 54 -7.94 2.83 5.85
N SER A 55 -7.17 2.92 6.93
CA SER A 55 -7.52 3.68 8.13
C SER A 55 -7.74 5.18 7.87
N ASP A 56 -7.21 5.71 6.78
CA ASP A 56 -7.36 7.11 6.34
C ASP A 56 -8.59 7.33 5.47
N LYS A 57 -9.46 6.32 5.37
CA LYS A 57 -10.66 6.28 4.52
C LYS A 57 -10.36 6.45 3.03
N GLN A 58 -9.15 6.11 2.61
CA GLN A 58 -8.72 6.12 1.22
C GLN A 58 -8.74 4.69 0.67
N PHE A 59 -9.03 4.58 -0.61
CA PHE A 59 -8.92 3.30 -1.31
C PHE A 59 -7.44 2.94 -1.52
N ALA A 60 -7.12 1.68 -1.30
CA ALA A 60 -5.78 1.11 -1.43
C ALA A 60 -5.85 -0.35 -1.89
N GLY A 61 -4.70 -0.94 -2.20
CA GLY A 61 -4.55 -2.32 -2.66
C GLY A 61 -3.74 -2.38 -3.95
N LEU A 62 -3.02 -3.48 -4.16
CA LEU A 62 -2.19 -3.65 -5.37
C LEU A 62 -3.03 -3.53 -6.64
N GLU A 63 -4.18 -4.20 -6.68
CA GLU A 63 -5.07 -4.16 -7.85
C GLU A 63 -5.70 -2.78 -8.05
N TYR A 64 -6.02 -2.07 -6.97
CA TYR A 64 -6.51 -0.71 -7.04
C TYR A 64 -5.46 0.24 -7.66
N ASP A 65 -4.21 0.17 -7.20
CA ASP A 65 -3.14 1.00 -7.73
C ASP A 65 -2.79 0.64 -9.18
N LEU A 66 -2.77 -0.65 -9.53
CA LEU A 66 -2.61 -1.11 -10.92
C LEU A 66 -3.72 -0.58 -11.82
N ALA A 67 -4.98 -0.63 -11.39
CA ALA A 67 -6.12 -0.12 -12.14
C ALA A 67 -6.04 1.41 -12.34
N LYS A 68 -5.62 2.16 -11.34
CA LYS A 68 -5.37 3.62 -11.46
C LYS A 68 -4.29 3.91 -12.50
N LEU A 69 -3.13 3.26 -12.38
CA LEU A 69 -2.03 3.44 -13.34
C LEU A 69 -2.42 3.05 -14.77
N PHE A 70 -3.23 2.00 -14.92
CA PHE A 70 -3.75 1.62 -16.22
C PHE A 70 -4.69 2.68 -16.80
N THR A 71 -5.55 3.25 -15.98
CA THR A 71 -6.47 4.32 -16.40
C THR A 71 -5.70 5.57 -16.82
N GLU A 72 -4.64 5.94 -16.08
CA GLU A 72 -3.72 7.01 -16.45
C GLU A 72 -2.97 6.72 -17.76
N TYR A 73 -2.53 5.46 -17.95
CA TYR A 73 -1.89 5.00 -19.19
C TYR A 73 -2.82 5.14 -20.40
N LEU A 74 -4.12 4.94 -20.24
CA LEU A 74 -5.12 5.09 -21.30
C LEU A 74 -5.45 6.55 -21.63
N GLY A 75 -5.14 7.49 -20.73
CA GLY A 75 -5.28 8.93 -20.93
C GLY A 75 -6.46 9.59 -20.21
N ASN A 76 -6.43 10.93 -20.13
CA ASN A 76 -7.24 11.78 -19.25
C ASN A 76 -8.77 11.73 -19.45
N ASN A 77 -9.27 11.08 -20.49
CA ASN A 77 -10.72 10.95 -20.74
C ASN A 77 -11.27 9.59 -20.25
N THR A 78 -10.46 8.80 -19.51
CA THR A 78 -10.84 7.51 -18.99
C THR A 78 -11.18 7.63 -17.50
N GLN A 79 -12.38 7.17 -17.11
CA GLN A 79 -12.82 7.10 -15.73
C GLN A 79 -12.82 5.65 -15.25
N ILE A 80 -12.55 5.45 -13.98
CA ILE A 80 -12.53 4.15 -13.33
C ILE A 80 -13.78 3.95 -12.48
N LYS A 81 -14.37 2.76 -12.55
CA LYS A 81 -15.44 2.30 -11.65
C LYS A 81 -15.06 0.95 -11.09
N PHE A 82 -15.24 0.76 -9.78
CA PHE A 82 -15.06 -0.54 -9.14
C PHE A 82 -16.41 -1.17 -8.76
N VAL A 83 -16.51 -2.48 -8.98
CA VAL A 83 -17.55 -3.37 -8.47
C VAL A 83 -16.85 -4.33 -7.52
N VAL A 84 -17.21 -4.32 -6.25
CA VAL A 84 -16.63 -5.22 -5.24
C VAL A 84 -17.50 -6.45 -5.15
N ALA A 85 -16.93 -7.61 -5.48
CA ALA A 85 -17.56 -8.91 -5.38
C ALA A 85 -17.26 -9.58 -4.03
N ASN A 86 -18.09 -10.55 -3.64
CA ASN A 86 -17.93 -11.27 -2.38
C ASN A 86 -17.16 -12.59 -2.56
N SER A 87 -17.00 -13.07 -3.79
CA SER A 87 -16.30 -14.33 -4.09
C SER A 87 -15.67 -14.31 -5.49
N ILE A 88 -14.74 -15.23 -5.74
CA ILE A 88 -14.14 -15.44 -7.06
C ILE A 88 -15.18 -15.86 -8.09
N GLU A 89 -16.18 -16.65 -7.70
CA GLU A 89 -17.29 -17.01 -8.57
C GLU A 89 -18.06 -15.78 -9.07
N GLU A 90 -18.37 -14.85 -8.17
CA GLU A 90 -19.03 -13.59 -8.51
C GLU A 90 -18.14 -12.70 -9.41
N VAL A 91 -16.82 -12.65 -9.17
CA VAL A 91 -15.87 -11.96 -10.05
C VAL A 91 -15.95 -12.50 -11.47
N ILE A 92 -15.86 -13.82 -11.64
CA ILE A 92 -15.89 -14.47 -12.96
C ILE A 92 -17.25 -14.27 -13.62
N ALA A 93 -18.36 -14.38 -12.88
CA ALA A 93 -19.71 -14.14 -13.39
C ALA A 93 -19.88 -12.70 -13.91
N ASN A 94 -19.36 -11.69 -13.20
CA ASN A 94 -19.39 -10.29 -13.65
C ASN A 94 -18.67 -10.10 -15.00
N ILE A 95 -17.57 -10.81 -15.24
CA ILE A 95 -16.83 -10.75 -16.51
C ILE A 95 -17.58 -11.47 -17.64
N ILE A 96 -18.07 -12.68 -17.38
CA ILE A 96 -18.84 -13.46 -18.38
C ILE A 96 -20.08 -12.69 -18.82
N ASN A 97 -20.82 -12.12 -17.86
CA ASN A 97 -22.06 -11.37 -18.10
C ASN A 97 -21.83 -9.91 -18.55
N LYS A 98 -20.55 -9.48 -18.70
CA LYS A 98 -20.18 -8.12 -19.14
C LYS A 98 -20.68 -7.01 -18.21
N HIS A 99 -20.86 -7.30 -16.93
CA HIS A 99 -21.16 -6.29 -15.90
C HIS A 99 -19.88 -5.52 -15.51
N ALA A 100 -18.69 -6.09 -15.80
CA ALA A 100 -17.41 -5.44 -15.70
C ALA A 100 -16.57 -5.70 -16.96
N ASP A 101 -15.65 -4.79 -17.24
CA ASP A 101 -14.73 -4.88 -18.39
C ASP A 101 -13.47 -5.69 -18.04
N ILE A 102 -12.99 -5.58 -16.79
CA ILE A 102 -11.73 -6.18 -16.30
C ILE A 102 -11.97 -6.78 -14.91
N ALA A 103 -11.53 -8.03 -14.71
CA ALA A 103 -11.38 -8.60 -13.37
C ALA A 103 -9.95 -8.34 -12.87
N ALA A 104 -9.86 -7.52 -11.81
CA ALA A 104 -8.64 -7.19 -11.08
C ALA A 104 -8.85 -7.66 -9.62
N ALA A 105 -8.66 -8.97 -9.39
CA ALA A 105 -9.11 -9.65 -8.18
C ALA A 105 -8.15 -10.77 -7.74
N ASP A 106 -6.85 -10.60 -8.00
CA ASP A 106 -5.84 -11.60 -7.66
C ASP A 106 -6.14 -12.97 -8.30
N LEU A 107 -6.53 -12.93 -9.59
CA LEU A 107 -7.00 -14.12 -10.30
C LEU A 107 -5.86 -15.00 -10.77
N THR A 108 -5.81 -16.22 -10.27
CA THR A 108 -4.92 -17.28 -10.77
C THR A 108 -5.33 -17.70 -12.16
N VAL A 109 -4.37 -17.80 -13.08
CA VAL A 109 -4.55 -18.32 -14.43
C VAL A 109 -4.61 -19.85 -14.36
N THR A 110 -5.77 -20.43 -14.71
CA THR A 110 -5.96 -21.88 -14.78
C THR A 110 -6.57 -22.31 -16.11
N LYS A 111 -6.29 -23.54 -16.55
CA LYS A 111 -6.87 -24.08 -17.79
C LYS A 111 -8.41 -24.14 -17.76
N ALA A 112 -8.97 -24.35 -16.59
CA ALA A 112 -10.43 -24.34 -16.42
C ALA A 112 -11.01 -22.95 -16.66
N ARG A 113 -10.42 -21.92 -16.08
CA ARG A 113 -10.87 -20.52 -16.24
C ARG A 113 -10.63 -19.98 -17.65
N GLU A 114 -9.55 -20.40 -18.32
CA GLU A 114 -9.27 -20.05 -19.71
C GLU A 114 -10.37 -20.54 -20.69
N GLN A 115 -11.21 -21.48 -20.29
CA GLN A 115 -12.38 -21.87 -21.09
C GLN A 115 -13.47 -20.80 -21.12
N PHE A 116 -13.57 -19.97 -20.09
CA PHE A 116 -14.67 -18.99 -19.91
C PHE A 116 -14.22 -17.54 -20.06
N ILE A 117 -12.99 -17.20 -19.67
CA ILE A 117 -12.43 -15.85 -19.72
C ILE A 117 -11.06 -15.86 -20.42
N ASN A 118 -10.66 -14.69 -20.89
CA ASN A 118 -9.30 -14.45 -21.38
C ASN A 118 -8.48 -13.80 -20.25
N PHE A 119 -7.16 -14.00 -20.26
CA PHE A 119 -6.24 -13.37 -19.34
C PHE A 119 -5.29 -12.39 -20.02
N SER A 120 -4.83 -11.36 -19.29
CA SER A 120 -3.68 -10.56 -19.67
C SER A 120 -2.39 -11.39 -19.57
N GLN A 121 -1.25 -10.81 -19.96
CA GLN A 121 0.02 -11.35 -19.50
C GLN A 121 0.09 -11.31 -17.97
N PRO A 122 0.67 -12.35 -17.32
CA PRO A 122 0.78 -12.42 -15.87
C PRO A 122 1.65 -11.30 -15.32
N TYR A 123 1.29 -10.79 -14.14
CA TYR A 123 2.07 -9.74 -13.47
C TYR A 123 2.77 -10.23 -12.18
N GLU A 124 2.33 -11.34 -11.59
CA GLU A 124 2.92 -11.95 -10.38
C GLU A 124 2.86 -13.47 -10.44
N ASP A 125 3.78 -14.13 -9.73
CA ASP A 125 3.78 -15.58 -9.48
C ASP A 125 3.50 -15.82 -7.99
N VAL A 126 2.57 -16.73 -7.66
CA VAL A 126 2.18 -17.05 -6.29
C VAL A 126 2.28 -18.54 -6.02
N GLN A 127 2.47 -18.90 -4.74
CA GLN A 127 2.51 -20.27 -4.28
C GLN A 127 1.28 -20.53 -3.40
N GLN A 128 0.49 -21.55 -3.72
CA GLN A 128 -0.59 -21.99 -2.84
C GLN A 128 -0.02 -22.68 -1.60
N GLN A 129 -0.45 -22.29 -0.41
CA GLN A 129 0.10 -22.75 0.86
C GLN A 129 -1.00 -23.28 1.77
N VAL A 130 -0.74 -24.43 2.43
CA VAL A 130 -1.59 -24.96 3.48
C VAL A 130 -1.26 -24.21 4.78
N VAL A 131 -2.25 -23.53 5.34
CA VAL A 131 -2.14 -22.65 6.49
C VAL A 131 -2.78 -23.29 7.71
N TYR A 132 -2.15 -23.13 8.88
CA TYR A 132 -2.61 -23.68 10.15
C TYR A 132 -2.25 -22.74 11.32
N ASN A 133 -2.86 -22.94 12.50
CA ASN A 133 -2.49 -22.25 13.72
C ASN A 133 -1.45 -23.05 14.51
N GLN A 134 -0.24 -22.49 14.69
CA GLN A 134 0.90 -23.12 15.37
C GLN A 134 0.65 -23.41 16.86
N LEU A 135 -0.26 -22.66 17.51
CA LEU A 135 -0.60 -22.89 18.91
C LEU A 135 -1.47 -24.16 19.07
N ASN A 136 -2.33 -24.42 18.10
CA ASN A 136 -3.30 -25.53 18.14
C ASN A 136 -2.72 -26.81 17.56
N LYS A 137 -1.78 -26.74 16.63
CA LYS A 137 -1.22 -27.89 15.90
C LYS A 137 0.30 -27.92 16.00
N LYS A 138 0.83 -28.82 16.84
CA LYS A 138 2.29 -28.99 17.02
C LYS A 138 2.95 -29.74 15.88
N ASN A 139 2.24 -30.65 15.23
CA ASN A 139 2.73 -31.48 14.13
C ASN A 139 1.86 -31.25 12.89
N PRO A 140 2.11 -30.20 12.12
CA PRO A 140 1.35 -29.95 10.90
C PRO A 140 1.70 -30.98 9.82
N PRO A 141 0.81 -31.25 8.84
CA PRO A 141 1.09 -32.11 7.70
C PRO A 141 2.24 -31.55 6.87
N LYS A 142 3.08 -32.43 6.32
CA LYS A 142 4.27 -32.09 5.54
C LYS A 142 4.06 -32.26 4.02
N ASN A 143 3.00 -32.92 3.65
CA ASN A 143 2.67 -33.28 2.27
C ASN A 143 1.18 -33.59 2.13
N ILE A 144 0.75 -33.80 0.88
CA ILE A 144 -0.66 -34.04 0.55
C ILE A 144 -1.21 -35.34 1.19
N LYS A 145 -0.38 -36.37 1.36
CA LYS A 145 -0.81 -37.64 1.96
C LYS A 145 -1.14 -37.46 3.44
N GLU A 146 -0.33 -36.67 4.15
CA GLU A 146 -0.59 -36.34 5.55
C GLU A 146 -1.77 -35.38 5.74
N LEU A 147 -2.12 -34.63 4.69
CA LEU A 147 -3.27 -33.71 4.68
C LEU A 147 -4.60 -34.46 4.43
N ALA A 148 -4.56 -35.63 3.80
CA ALA A 148 -5.73 -36.34 3.29
C ALA A 148 -6.79 -36.69 4.35
N ASP A 149 -6.36 -36.96 5.58
CA ASP A 149 -7.26 -37.31 6.70
C ASP A 149 -7.60 -36.10 7.60
N LEU A 150 -7.25 -34.87 7.16
CA LEU A 150 -7.44 -33.66 7.95
C LEU A 150 -8.58 -32.80 7.41
N TYR A 151 -9.19 -32.02 8.30
CA TYR A 151 -10.29 -31.12 7.95
C TYR A 151 -9.73 -29.84 7.33
N VAL A 152 -9.88 -29.71 6.01
CA VAL A 152 -9.45 -28.57 5.21
C VAL A 152 -10.65 -27.81 4.70
N VAL A 153 -10.69 -26.49 4.86
CA VAL A 153 -11.75 -25.63 4.37
C VAL A 153 -11.18 -24.67 3.33
N VAL A 154 -11.82 -24.55 2.18
CA VAL A 154 -11.38 -23.62 1.11
C VAL A 154 -12.56 -22.81 0.56
N PRO A 155 -12.33 -21.63 0.01
CA PRO A 155 -13.37 -20.89 -0.69
C PRO A 155 -13.78 -21.65 -1.95
N ALA A 156 -15.09 -21.73 -2.21
CA ALA A 156 -15.62 -22.39 -3.40
C ALA A 156 -15.21 -21.68 -4.70
N ALA A 157 -15.19 -22.42 -5.80
CA ALA A 157 -14.87 -21.93 -7.15
C ALA A 157 -13.48 -21.27 -7.27
N THR A 158 -12.55 -21.63 -6.39
CA THR A 158 -11.15 -21.11 -6.43
C THR A 158 -10.21 -22.08 -7.16
N SER A 159 -9.04 -21.59 -7.55
CA SER A 159 -7.93 -22.41 -8.06
C SER A 159 -7.48 -23.47 -7.03
N PHE A 160 -7.73 -23.26 -5.74
CA PHE A 160 -7.45 -24.24 -4.69
C PHE A 160 -8.30 -25.50 -4.86
N VAL A 161 -9.62 -25.32 -5.13
CA VAL A 161 -10.54 -26.44 -5.43
C VAL A 161 -10.10 -27.20 -6.69
N GLU A 162 -9.73 -26.47 -7.74
CA GLU A 162 -9.25 -27.07 -8.99
C GLU A 162 -7.98 -27.92 -8.72
N ARG A 163 -7.04 -27.39 -7.93
CA ARG A 163 -5.80 -28.11 -7.55
C ARG A 163 -6.08 -29.31 -6.66
N LEU A 164 -6.90 -29.15 -5.64
CA LEU A 164 -7.29 -30.26 -4.75
C LEU A 164 -7.98 -31.39 -5.53
N THR A 165 -8.88 -31.02 -6.46
CA THR A 165 -9.56 -31.98 -7.35
C THR A 165 -8.56 -32.76 -8.21
N ALA A 166 -7.54 -32.11 -8.77
CA ALA A 166 -6.48 -32.78 -9.51
C ALA A 166 -5.60 -33.67 -8.62
N LEU A 167 -5.30 -33.26 -7.39
CA LEU A 167 -4.53 -34.03 -6.43
C LEU A 167 -5.30 -35.24 -5.91
N LYS A 168 -6.62 -35.15 -5.76
CA LYS A 168 -7.50 -36.26 -5.33
C LYS A 168 -7.44 -37.47 -6.27
N GLN A 169 -7.09 -37.26 -7.55
CA GLN A 169 -6.88 -38.40 -8.46
C GLN A 169 -5.68 -39.26 -8.05
N LYS A 170 -4.67 -38.67 -7.36
CA LYS A 170 -3.48 -39.37 -6.86
C LYS A 170 -3.60 -39.78 -5.41
N GLU A 171 -4.40 -39.06 -4.62
CA GLU A 171 -4.68 -39.28 -3.22
C GLU A 171 -6.21 -39.30 -3.00
N PRO A 172 -6.90 -40.44 -3.24
CA PRO A 172 -8.37 -40.50 -3.18
C PRO A 172 -8.98 -40.21 -1.82
N SER A 173 -8.21 -40.36 -0.74
CA SER A 173 -8.64 -40.05 0.64
C SER A 173 -8.71 -38.54 0.93
N LEU A 174 -8.13 -37.69 0.05
CA LEU A 174 -8.17 -36.26 0.22
C LEU A 174 -9.58 -35.71 0.23
N MET A 175 -9.96 -35.01 1.31
CA MET A 175 -11.26 -34.37 1.50
C MET A 175 -11.09 -32.92 1.90
N TRP A 176 -12.06 -32.08 1.50
CA TRP A 176 -12.15 -30.69 1.90
C TRP A 176 -13.59 -30.23 1.92
N GLU A 177 -13.86 -29.16 2.66
CA GLU A 177 -15.12 -28.42 2.61
C GLU A 177 -14.97 -27.20 1.72
N GLU A 178 -15.94 -26.96 0.83
CA GLU A 178 -16.03 -25.75 0.03
C GLU A 178 -17.07 -24.81 0.64
N ARG A 179 -16.64 -23.59 1.00
CA ARG A 179 -17.56 -22.56 1.49
C ARG A 179 -17.87 -21.52 0.45
N GLN A 180 -19.17 -21.24 0.32
CA GLN A 180 -19.71 -20.23 -0.58
C GLN A 180 -19.63 -18.84 0.04
N ASN A 181 -19.52 -17.80 -0.81
CA ASN A 181 -19.53 -16.39 -0.41
C ASN A 181 -18.48 -16.01 0.63
N VAL A 182 -17.34 -16.68 0.62
CA VAL A 182 -16.17 -16.36 1.44
C VAL A 182 -14.94 -16.20 0.54
N HIS A 183 -13.98 -15.41 0.99
CA HIS A 183 -12.68 -15.29 0.35
C HIS A 183 -11.56 -15.78 1.28
N SER A 184 -10.35 -15.97 0.74
CA SER A 184 -9.23 -16.60 1.42
C SER A 184 -8.84 -15.92 2.74
N GLU A 185 -8.90 -14.58 2.81
CA GLU A 185 -8.57 -13.83 4.03
C GLU A 185 -9.46 -14.25 5.20
N MET A 186 -10.79 -14.38 4.97
CA MET A 186 -11.73 -14.79 6.02
C MET A 186 -11.38 -16.17 6.60
N LEU A 187 -11.06 -17.13 5.73
CA LEU A 187 -10.70 -18.48 6.20
C LEU A 187 -9.34 -18.52 6.90
N VAL A 188 -8.37 -17.69 6.46
CA VAL A 188 -7.09 -17.56 7.19
C VAL A 188 -7.29 -16.92 8.56
N GLU A 189 -8.21 -15.96 8.70
CA GLU A 189 -8.58 -15.39 10.00
C GLU A 189 -9.28 -16.43 10.90
N GLU A 190 -10.16 -17.28 10.36
CA GLU A 190 -10.77 -18.39 11.10
C GLU A 190 -9.71 -19.42 11.58
N VAL A 191 -8.69 -19.72 10.76
CA VAL A 191 -7.54 -20.52 11.19
C VAL A 191 -6.77 -19.82 12.32
N ALA A 192 -6.54 -18.52 12.20
CA ALA A 192 -5.83 -17.76 13.23
C ALA A 192 -6.58 -17.75 14.55
N ASN A 193 -7.91 -17.70 14.52
CA ASN A 193 -8.77 -17.75 15.70
C ASN A 193 -8.93 -19.17 16.26
N GLY A 194 -8.64 -20.20 15.46
CA GLY A 194 -8.80 -21.62 15.84
C GLY A 194 -10.19 -22.19 15.55
N ASP A 195 -11.00 -21.49 14.73
CA ASP A 195 -12.35 -21.91 14.35
C ASP A 195 -12.32 -23.04 13.32
N ILE A 196 -11.29 -23.06 12.46
CA ILE A 196 -11.00 -24.16 11.52
C ILE A 196 -9.53 -24.58 11.64
N ASP A 197 -9.23 -25.84 11.28
CA ASP A 197 -7.89 -26.41 11.44
C ASP A 197 -6.92 -25.97 10.34
N TYR A 198 -7.35 -26.10 9.07
CA TYR A 198 -6.53 -25.83 7.90
C TYR A 198 -7.32 -25.12 6.82
N THR A 199 -6.64 -24.22 6.12
CA THR A 199 -7.11 -23.64 4.86
C THR A 199 -5.97 -23.57 3.84
N ILE A 200 -6.30 -23.18 2.60
CA ILE A 200 -5.31 -22.92 1.56
C ILE A 200 -5.43 -21.45 1.16
N ALA A 201 -4.29 -20.80 1.06
CA ALA A 201 -4.22 -19.41 0.62
C ALA A 201 -2.92 -19.14 -0.15
N ASP A 202 -2.91 -18.08 -0.94
CA ASP A 202 -1.74 -17.65 -1.72
C ASP A 202 -0.66 -17.04 -0.83
N SER A 203 0.59 -17.31 -1.16
CA SER A 203 1.77 -17.02 -0.33
C SER A 203 1.95 -15.53 0.03
N HIS A 204 1.55 -14.61 -0.84
CA HIS A 204 1.62 -13.18 -0.57
C HIS A 204 0.54 -12.76 0.45
N LEU A 205 -0.67 -13.30 0.37
CA LEU A 205 -1.73 -13.06 1.37
C LEU A 205 -1.33 -13.62 2.74
N VAL A 206 -0.84 -14.86 2.78
CA VAL A 206 -0.37 -15.49 4.02
C VAL A 206 0.71 -14.64 4.68
N ALA A 207 1.70 -14.17 3.88
CA ALA A 207 2.79 -13.36 4.38
C ALA A 207 2.31 -12.02 4.98
N VAL A 208 1.31 -11.37 4.36
CA VAL A 208 0.70 -10.16 4.91
C VAL A 208 -0.03 -10.46 6.22
N LEU A 209 -0.85 -11.53 6.27
CA LEU A 209 -1.66 -11.86 7.44
C LEU A 209 -0.80 -12.35 8.62
N GLN A 210 0.37 -12.96 8.39
CA GLN A 210 1.33 -13.30 9.46
C GLN A 210 1.83 -12.08 10.24
N ASN A 211 1.79 -10.87 9.67
CA ASN A 211 2.10 -9.64 10.40
C ASN A 211 1.00 -9.25 11.41
N TYR A 212 -0.19 -9.79 11.29
CA TYR A 212 -1.31 -9.51 12.19
C TYR A 212 -1.64 -10.71 13.07
N HIS A 213 -1.39 -11.91 12.57
CA HIS A 213 -1.62 -13.20 13.22
C HIS A 213 -0.31 -13.99 13.27
N PRO A 214 0.59 -13.67 14.22
CA PRO A 214 1.94 -14.27 14.28
C PRO A 214 1.96 -15.77 14.59
N ASP A 215 0.82 -16.34 14.97
CA ASP A 215 0.65 -17.76 15.21
C ASP A 215 0.22 -18.56 13.98
N LEU A 216 0.00 -17.88 12.84
CA LEU A 216 -0.21 -18.53 11.55
C LEU A 216 1.08 -19.20 11.06
N GLY A 217 1.00 -20.49 10.78
CA GLY A 217 2.06 -21.30 10.19
C GLY A 217 1.71 -21.72 8.76
N VAL A 218 2.75 -21.97 7.98
CA VAL A 218 2.66 -22.65 6.69
C VAL A 218 3.12 -24.07 6.87
N ALA A 219 2.23 -25.03 6.64
CA ALA A 219 2.56 -26.45 6.76
C ALA A 219 3.45 -26.89 5.57
N PHE A 220 3.00 -26.67 4.36
CA PHE A 220 3.75 -26.90 3.12
C PHE A 220 3.09 -26.14 1.96
N SER A 221 3.78 -26.08 0.82
CA SER A 221 3.25 -25.49 -0.42
C SER A 221 2.70 -26.56 -1.36
N LEU A 222 1.58 -26.26 -2.04
CA LEU A 222 0.91 -27.15 -2.96
C LEU A 222 1.41 -26.96 -4.39
N GLY A 223 2.22 -27.89 -4.87
CA GLY A 223 2.69 -27.93 -6.25
C GLY A 223 3.56 -26.74 -6.67
N GLU A 224 3.62 -26.50 -7.99
CA GLU A 224 4.40 -25.40 -8.57
C GLU A 224 3.69 -24.05 -8.42
N PRO A 225 4.46 -22.94 -8.47
CA PRO A 225 3.88 -21.59 -8.47
C PRO A 225 2.88 -21.39 -9.62
N GLU A 226 1.86 -20.59 -9.37
CA GLU A 226 0.83 -20.22 -10.33
C GLU A 226 0.94 -18.73 -10.66
N LYS A 227 0.36 -18.35 -11.79
CA LYS A 227 0.44 -17.00 -12.34
C LYS A 227 -0.82 -16.22 -12.03
N ILE A 228 -0.66 -14.97 -11.63
CA ILE A 228 -1.76 -14.02 -11.41
C ILE A 228 -1.85 -13.09 -12.62
N ALA A 229 -3.08 -12.87 -13.12
CA ALA A 229 -3.36 -12.02 -14.26
C ALA A 229 -4.76 -11.39 -14.19
N TRP A 230 -4.96 -10.29 -14.92
CA TRP A 230 -6.28 -9.72 -15.11
C TRP A 230 -7.15 -10.56 -16.04
N GLY A 231 -8.44 -10.70 -15.68
CA GLY A 231 -9.43 -11.43 -16.47
C GLY A 231 -10.27 -10.52 -17.38
N PHE A 232 -10.62 -11.02 -18.57
CA PHE A 232 -11.41 -10.32 -19.59
C PHE A 232 -12.49 -11.25 -20.15
N SER A 233 -13.64 -10.70 -20.56
CA SER A 233 -14.66 -11.47 -21.26
C SER A 233 -14.12 -11.99 -22.61
N LYS A 234 -14.44 -13.24 -22.95
CA LYS A 234 -14.11 -13.81 -24.27
C LYS A 234 -14.79 -13.12 -25.45
N THR A 235 -15.95 -12.54 -25.17
CA THR A 235 -16.75 -11.82 -26.16
C THR A 235 -16.76 -10.32 -25.92
N GLY A 236 -15.84 -9.82 -25.09
CA GLY A 236 -15.67 -8.40 -24.77
C GLY A 236 -14.84 -7.66 -25.83
N LYS A 237 -14.28 -6.53 -25.43
CA LYS A 237 -13.44 -5.64 -26.26
C LYS A 237 -12.00 -6.20 -26.35
N PRO A 238 -11.58 -6.83 -27.46
CA PRO A 238 -10.23 -7.39 -27.57
C PRO A 238 -9.12 -6.36 -27.37
N GLU A 239 -9.37 -5.12 -27.84
CA GLU A 239 -8.44 -3.99 -27.75
C GLU A 239 -8.12 -3.62 -26.30
N LEU A 240 -9.04 -3.85 -25.35
CA LEU A 240 -8.79 -3.54 -23.95
C LEU A 240 -7.77 -4.50 -23.33
N LYS A 241 -7.85 -5.79 -23.66
CA LYS A 241 -6.86 -6.80 -23.25
C LYS A 241 -5.49 -6.49 -23.86
N GLU A 242 -5.42 -6.13 -25.13
CA GLU A 242 -4.15 -5.78 -25.78
C GLU A 242 -3.52 -4.52 -25.16
N LYS A 243 -4.33 -3.51 -24.81
CA LYS A 243 -3.86 -2.33 -24.06
C LYS A 243 -3.34 -2.71 -22.67
N ALA A 244 -4.02 -3.63 -21.96
CA ALA A 244 -3.55 -4.12 -20.66
C ALA A 244 -2.22 -4.90 -20.80
N ASN A 245 -2.05 -5.71 -21.83
CA ASN A 245 -0.79 -6.40 -22.11
C ASN A 245 0.35 -5.41 -22.39
N ALA A 246 0.11 -4.39 -23.20
CA ALA A 246 1.09 -3.34 -23.48
C ALA A 246 1.44 -2.52 -22.21
N PHE A 247 0.45 -2.24 -21.38
CA PHE A 247 0.64 -1.59 -20.08
C PHE A 247 1.52 -2.43 -19.16
N PHE A 248 1.18 -3.73 -18.96
CA PHE A 248 1.99 -4.61 -18.10
C PHE A 248 3.42 -4.78 -18.64
N ALA A 249 3.59 -4.89 -19.96
CA ALA A 249 4.92 -4.93 -20.56
C ALA A 249 5.73 -3.67 -20.26
N LYS A 250 5.08 -2.48 -20.33
CA LYS A 250 5.71 -1.20 -20.02
C LYS A 250 6.12 -1.13 -18.55
N ILE A 251 5.18 -1.33 -17.60
CA ILE A 251 5.45 -1.19 -16.16
C ILE A 251 6.38 -2.28 -15.62
N LYS A 252 6.45 -3.43 -16.28
CA LYS A 252 7.44 -4.48 -16.00
C LYS A 252 8.84 -4.05 -16.44
N LYS A 253 8.94 -3.45 -17.62
CA LYS A 253 10.21 -2.99 -18.20
C LYS A 253 10.80 -1.80 -17.45
N ASP A 254 9.98 -0.82 -17.05
CA ASP A 254 10.44 0.40 -16.37
C ASP A 254 10.56 0.23 -14.84
N GLY A 255 10.18 -0.93 -14.31
CA GLY A 255 10.29 -1.29 -12.89
C GLY A 255 9.11 -0.85 -12.02
N THR A 256 8.11 -0.15 -12.57
CA THR A 256 6.91 0.31 -11.82
C THR A 256 6.18 -0.86 -11.17
N LEU A 257 5.99 -1.99 -11.91
CA LEU A 257 5.35 -3.19 -11.35
C LEU A 257 6.11 -3.74 -10.15
N ARG A 258 7.44 -3.87 -10.26
CA ARG A 258 8.28 -4.36 -9.15
C ARG A 258 8.17 -3.45 -7.93
N ASN A 259 8.12 -2.15 -8.13
CA ASN A 259 7.99 -1.17 -7.05
C ASN A 259 6.64 -1.28 -6.35
N LEU A 260 5.56 -1.50 -7.11
CA LEU A 260 4.23 -1.73 -6.53
C LEU A 260 4.19 -3.03 -5.73
N ILE A 261 4.66 -4.14 -6.29
CA ILE A 261 4.74 -5.44 -5.58
C ILE A 261 5.58 -5.29 -4.30
N ASP A 262 6.73 -4.59 -4.38
CA ASP A 262 7.54 -4.32 -3.18
C ASP A 262 6.79 -3.48 -2.14
N ARG A 263 5.97 -2.52 -2.56
CA ARG A 263 5.18 -1.69 -1.65
C ARG A 263 4.18 -2.51 -0.84
N TYR A 264 3.50 -3.46 -1.47
CA TYR A 264 2.46 -4.26 -0.83
C TYR A 264 2.99 -5.54 -0.16
N HIS A 265 3.97 -6.22 -0.77
CA HIS A 265 4.43 -7.55 -0.35
C HIS A 265 5.91 -7.59 0.08
N GLY A 266 6.72 -6.60 -0.29
CA GLY A 266 8.19 -6.69 -0.16
C GLY A 266 8.73 -6.79 1.26
N ASN A 267 7.97 -6.32 2.25
CA ASN A 267 8.35 -6.36 3.67
C ASN A 267 7.54 -7.37 4.50
N ALA A 268 6.61 -8.11 3.88
CA ALA A 268 5.65 -8.94 4.59
C ALA A 268 6.30 -10.07 5.44
N LYS A 269 7.44 -10.61 5.01
CA LYS A 269 8.20 -11.67 5.74
C LYS A 269 9.37 -11.12 6.58
N ARG A 270 9.42 -9.81 6.84
CA ARG A 270 10.57 -9.20 7.51
C ARG A 270 10.67 -9.53 9.00
N LEU A 271 9.57 -9.45 9.70
CA LEU A 271 9.52 -9.68 11.15
C LEU A 271 9.38 -11.16 11.48
N LYS A 272 10.03 -11.59 12.57
CA LYS A 272 9.79 -12.93 13.12
C LYS A 272 8.49 -12.90 13.93
N PRO A 273 7.79 -14.05 14.08
CA PRO A 273 6.55 -14.11 14.87
C PRO A 273 6.70 -13.59 16.30
N ILE A 274 7.85 -13.80 16.93
CA ILE A 274 8.11 -13.30 18.29
C ILE A 274 8.21 -11.77 18.34
N ASP A 275 8.78 -11.15 17.31
CA ASP A 275 8.90 -9.70 17.22
C ASP A 275 7.52 -9.08 17.02
N VAL A 276 6.68 -9.69 16.17
CA VAL A 276 5.28 -9.26 15.96
C VAL A 276 4.47 -9.37 17.25
N LYS A 277 4.56 -10.50 17.98
CA LYS A 277 3.90 -10.66 19.28
C LYS A 277 4.31 -9.60 20.29
N SER A 278 5.62 -9.36 20.40
CA SER A 278 6.15 -8.33 21.30
C SER A 278 5.62 -6.95 20.91
N TYR A 279 5.62 -6.61 19.62
CA TYR A 279 5.10 -5.34 19.12
C TYR A 279 3.61 -5.14 19.42
N LEU A 280 2.78 -6.14 19.08
CA LEU A 280 1.33 -6.10 19.36
C LEU A 280 1.01 -6.01 20.86
N SER A 281 1.79 -6.68 21.71
CA SER A 281 1.65 -6.54 23.16
C SER A 281 1.99 -5.12 23.63
N LYS A 282 3.13 -4.58 23.20
CA LYS A 282 3.59 -3.25 23.61
C LYS A 282 2.75 -2.12 23.00
N SER A 283 2.17 -2.31 21.82
CA SER A 283 1.24 -1.34 21.23
C SER A 283 -0.02 -1.16 22.08
N ARG A 284 -0.44 -2.19 22.81
CA ARG A 284 -1.59 -2.12 23.74
C ARG A 284 -1.20 -1.59 25.12
N THR A 285 0.02 -1.82 25.57
CA THR A 285 0.44 -1.53 26.97
C THR A 285 1.32 -0.29 27.13
N LEU A 286 2.22 -0.02 26.19
CA LEU A 286 3.16 1.11 26.26
C LEU A 286 2.81 2.26 25.32
N LEU A 287 2.41 1.99 24.08
CA LEU A 287 2.10 3.03 23.11
C LEU A 287 1.05 4.04 23.59
N PRO A 288 -0.01 3.67 24.33
CA PRO A 288 -0.98 4.65 24.84
C PRO A 288 -0.35 5.75 25.69
N LYS A 289 0.77 5.48 26.37
CA LYS A 289 1.49 6.48 27.20
C LYS A 289 2.14 7.59 26.35
N TYR A 290 2.50 7.28 25.11
CA TYR A 290 3.25 8.17 24.22
C TYR A 290 2.43 8.65 23.02
N LYS A 291 1.25 8.05 22.76
CA LYS A 291 0.42 8.31 21.59
C LYS A 291 0.19 9.80 21.35
N ARG A 292 -0.17 10.55 22.41
CA ARG A 292 -0.41 11.99 22.29
C ARG A 292 0.85 12.76 21.91
N LEU A 293 2.03 12.35 22.37
CA LEU A 293 3.30 12.98 21.99
C LEU A 293 3.65 12.73 20.51
N PHE A 294 3.39 11.52 19.99
CA PHE A 294 3.53 11.24 18.57
C PHE A 294 2.55 12.03 17.70
N GLN A 295 1.30 12.20 18.15
CA GLN A 295 0.31 13.05 17.47
C GLN A 295 0.75 14.53 17.45
N GLN A 296 1.27 15.05 18.55
CA GLN A 296 1.84 16.39 18.58
C GLN A 296 3.07 16.53 17.66
N ALA A 297 3.90 15.50 17.58
CA ALA A 297 5.02 15.50 16.66
C ALA A 297 4.54 15.49 15.19
N GLN A 298 3.42 14.82 14.87
CA GLN A 298 2.77 14.92 13.55
C GLN A 298 2.28 16.34 13.28
N GLU A 299 1.67 17.02 14.24
CA GLU A 299 1.23 18.42 14.10
C GLU A 299 2.40 19.36 13.71
N ILE A 300 3.61 19.07 14.21
CA ILE A 300 4.81 19.87 13.98
C ILE A 300 5.45 19.54 12.60
N THR A 301 5.47 18.26 12.20
CA THR A 301 6.31 17.78 11.10
C THR A 301 5.50 17.36 9.86
N GLY A 302 4.20 17.12 10.01
CA GLY A 302 3.36 16.52 8.96
C GLY A 302 3.56 15.01 8.79
N LEU A 303 4.53 14.39 9.46
CA LEU A 303 4.76 12.94 9.39
C LEU A 303 3.70 12.19 10.19
N ASP A 304 3.16 11.12 9.63
CA ASP A 304 2.15 10.28 10.29
C ASP A 304 2.63 9.82 11.67
N TRP A 305 1.82 10.04 12.71
CA TRP A 305 2.16 9.66 14.07
C TRP A 305 2.43 8.17 14.24
N ARG A 306 1.75 7.32 13.45
CA ARG A 306 1.95 5.86 13.46
C ARG A 306 3.32 5.49 12.89
N LEU A 307 3.78 6.21 11.85
CA LEU A 307 5.13 6.07 11.34
C LEU A 307 6.17 6.49 12.39
N LEU A 308 5.97 7.64 13.04
CA LEU A 308 6.86 8.11 14.12
C LEU A 308 6.91 7.12 15.29
N ALA A 309 5.77 6.53 15.66
CA ALA A 309 5.71 5.49 16.68
C ALA A 309 6.43 4.20 16.24
N ALA A 310 6.28 3.79 14.97
CA ALA A 310 6.99 2.63 14.42
C ALA A 310 8.52 2.83 14.39
N ILE A 311 8.98 4.03 14.06
CA ILE A 311 10.41 4.40 14.12
C ILE A 311 10.91 4.31 15.56
N SER A 312 10.20 4.94 16.50
CA SER A 312 10.55 4.90 17.92
C SER A 312 10.59 3.46 18.47
N TYR A 313 9.69 2.58 18.00
CA TYR A 313 9.73 1.17 18.38
C TYR A 313 10.97 0.46 17.81
N GLN A 314 11.31 0.71 16.56
CA GLN A 314 12.52 0.14 15.95
C GLN A 314 13.80 0.61 16.65
N GLU A 315 13.81 1.83 17.18
CA GLU A 315 14.94 2.43 17.89
C GLU A 315 15.11 1.87 19.32
N SER A 316 14.05 1.90 20.10
CA SER A 316 14.12 1.65 21.55
C SER A 316 13.14 0.61 22.07
N HIS A 317 12.28 0.03 21.23
CA HIS A 317 11.11 -0.74 21.65
C HIS A 317 10.21 0.02 22.65
N TRP A 318 10.17 1.36 22.52
CA TRP A 318 9.50 2.32 23.42
C TRP A 318 10.03 2.29 24.86
N ASP A 319 11.29 1.94 25.06
CA ASP A 319 12.00 2.05 26.32
C ASP A 319 12.66 3.43 26.43
N THR A 320 12.18 4.28 27.35
CA THR A 320 12.71 5.64 27.56
C THR A 320 14.13 5.66 28.09
N PHE A 321 14.57 4.61 28.75
CA PHE A 321 15.91 4.52 29.35
C PHE A 321 16.91 3.80 28.45
N ASN A 322 16.48 3.40 27.26
CA ASN A 322 17.38 2.71 26.34
C ASN A 322 18.61 3.55 26.02
N THR A 323 19.79 2.93 26.15
CA THR A 323 21.07 3.56 25.92
C THR A 323 21.97 2.57 25.16
N SER A 324 22.47 2.95 23.99
CA SER A 324 23.41 2.16 23.23
C SER A 324 24.84 2.26 23.78
N PRO A 325 25.75 1.32 23.42
CA PRO A 325 27.17 1.44 23.74
C PRO A 325 27.83 2.72 23.21
N THR A 326 27.27 3.32 22.18
CA THR A 326 27.72 4.58 21.58
C THR A 326 27.05 5.82 22.14
N ASN A 327 26.40 5.71 23.32
CA ASN A 327 25.72 6.80 24.02
C ASN A 327 24.55 7.43 23.26
N VAL A 328 23.91 6.70 22.37
CA VAL A 328 22.60 7.09 21.78
C VAL A 328 21.51 6.76 22.78
N ARG A 329 20.53 7.66 23.01
CA ARG A 329 19.62 7.54 24.16
C ARG A 329 18.17 7.89 23.85
N GLY A 330 17.28 7.31 24.66
CA GLY A 330 15.86 7.65 24.75
C GLY A 330 15.01 7.00 23.65
N LEU A 331 13.75 7.40 23.61
CA LEU A 331 12.74 6.78 22.73
C LEU A 331 13.11 6.86 21.24
N MET A 332 13.76 7.92 20.79
CA MET A 332 14.18 8.14 19.41
C MET A 332 15.69 7.91 19.19
N MET A 333 16.39 7.37 20.20
CA MET A 333 17.82 7.05 20.14
C MET A 333 18.66 8.19 19.54
N LEU A 334 18.57 9.39 20.16
CA LEU A 334 19.29 10.57 19.66
C LEU A 334 20.75 10.52 20.06
N THR A 335 21.66 10.84 19.12
CA THR A 335 23.05 11.17 19.43
C THR A 335 23.12 12.49 20.19
N GLU A 336 24.23 12.77 20.86
CA GLU A 336 24.47 14.05 21.54
C GLU A 336 24.41 15.22 20.55
N ASP A 337 25.13 15.11 19.44
CA ASP A 337 25.15 16.14 18.39
C ASP A 337 23.75 16.42 17.81
N THR A 338 22.93 15.36 17.61
CA THR A 338 21.56 15.54 17.13
C THR A 338 20.70 16.21 18.20
N ALA A 339 20.84 15.83 19.45
CA ALA A 339 20.13 16.42 20.57
C ALA A 339 20.44 17.91 20.70
N ASP A 340 21.73 18.27 20.68
CA ASP A 340 22.18 19.67 20.74
C ASP A 340 21.62 20.51 19.59
N ARG A 341 21.69 19.99 18.36
CA ARG A 341 21.13 20.64 17.15
C ARG A 341 19.61 20.83 17.24
N MET A 342 18.90 19.95 17.92
CA MET A 342 17.43 20.00 18.09
C MET A 342 17.00 20.72 19.37
N GLY A 343 17.97 21.19 20.20
CA GLY A 343 17.70 21.89 21.44
C GLY A 343 17.18 20.99 22.57
N VAL A 344 17.60 19.72 22.59
CA VAL A 344 17.22 18.72 23.60
C VAL A 344 18.22 18.77 24.76
N THR A 345 17.72 19.00 25.95
CA THR A 345 18.53 18.99 27.19
C THR A 345 18.51 17.65 27.92
N ASP A 346 17.42 16.89 27.75
CA ASP A 346 17.29 15.53 28.28
C ASP A 346 16.75 14.58 27.21
N ARG A 347 17.62 13.70 26.69
CA ARG A 347 17.30 12.70 25.66
C ARG A 347 16.39 11.57 26.18
N LEU A 348 16.32 11.38 27.51
CA LEU A 348 15.49 10.37 28.15
C LEU A 348 14.05 10.87 28.39
N ASP A 349 13.83 12.19 28.33
CA ASP A 349 12.48 12.76 28.41
C ASP A 349 11.69 12.54 27.10
N PRO A 350 10.60 11.76 27.10
CA PRO A 350 9.77 11.54 25.91
C PRO A 350 9.26 12.83 25.26
N LYS A 351 8.98 13.87 26.07
CA LYS A 351 8.46 15.17 25.59
C LYS A 351 9.49 15.94 24.77
N GLN A 352 10.77 15.66 24.97
CA GLN A 352 11.86 16.26 24.21
C GLN A 352 12.34 15.31 23.09
N SER A 353 12.51 14.02 23.40
CA SER A 353 13.04 13.02 22.48
C SER A 353 12.15 12.83 21.23
N ILE A 354 10.83 12.67 21.41
CA ILE A 354 9.89 12.40 20.30
C ILE A 354 9.83 13.56 19.31
N PRO A 355 9.56 14.83 19.71
CA PRO A 355 9.52 15.93 18.74
C PRO A 355 10.87 16.19 18.07
N ALA A 356 11.99 16.01 18.77
CA ALA A 356 13.33 16.20 18.21
C ALA A 356 13.64 15.14 17.16
N GLY A 357 13.39 13.87 17.44
CA GLY A 357 13.56 12.79 16.46
C GLY A 357 12.68 12.98 15.24
N ALA A 358 11.41 13.36 15.43
CA ALA A 358 10.48 13.65 14.34
C ALA A 358 10.95 14.80 13.44
N LYS A 359 11.44 15.91 14.04
CA LYS A 359 12.02 17.03 13.29
C LYS A 359 13.26 16.61 12.51
N TYR A 360 14.13 15.79 13.11
CA TYR A 360 15.34 15.33 12.43
C TYR A 360 15.01 14.43 11.24
N ILE A 361 13.97 13.56 11.36
CA ILE A 361 13.48 12.76 10.23
C ILE A 361 12.89 13.67 9.15
N SER A 362 12.09 14.69 9.52
CA SER A 362 11.56 15.68 8.56
C SER A 362 12.68 16.36 7.77
N LEU A 363 13.76 16.77 8.44
CA LEU A 363 14.94 17.31 7.76
C LEU A 363 15.58 16.31 6.78
N MET A 364 15.59 15.02 7.14
CA MET A 364 16.10 13.99 6.21
C MET A 364 15.20 13.84 4.99
N VAL A 365 13.88 13.91 5.16
CA VAL A 365 12.92 13.90 4.04
C VAL A 365 13.16 15.08 3.12
N GLU A 366 13.41 16.27 3.65
CA GLU A 366 13.73 17.49 2.88
C GLU A 366 15.06 17.39 2.11
N THR A 367 16.01 16.58 2.58
CA THR A 367 17.28 16.36 1.86
C THR A 367 17.15 15.43 0.66
N ILE A 368 16.14 14.55 0.64
CA ILE A 368 15.87 13.68 -0.52
C ILE A 368 15.24 14.53 -1.64
N PRO A 369 15.69 14.41 -2.90
CA PRO A 369 15.17 15.23 -3.99
C PRO A 369 13.64 15.14 -4.15
N ASP A 370 12.99 16.27 -4.41
CA ASP A 370 11.52 16.39 -4.54
C ASP A 370 10.91 15.52 -5.64
N ARG A 371 11.70 15.15 -6.67
CA ARG A 371 11.27 14.24 -7.72
C ARG A 371 11.05 12.80 -7.25
N VAL A 372 11.61 12.42 -6.09
CA VAL A 372 11.40 11.09 -5.49
C VAL A 372 9.98 11.08 -4.92
N PRO A 373 9.07 10.21 -5.42
CA PRO A 373 7.70 10.19 -4.96
C PRO A 373 7.58 9.53 -3.58
N GLU A 374 6.50 9.86 -2.85
CA GLU A 374 6.13 9.08 -1.67
C GLU A 374 5.57 7.70 -2.06
N PRO A 375 5.80 6.68 -1.24
CA PRO A 375 6.54 6.67 0.03
C PRO A 375 8.05 6.44 -0.09
N ASP A 376 8.59 6.31 -1.30
CA ASP A 376 10.02 6.02 -1.54
C ASP A 376 10.93 7.11 -0.95
N ARG A 377 10.50 8.38 -1.00
CA ARG A 377 11.19 9.52 -0.41
C ARG A 377 11.36 9.36 1.09
N THR A 378 10.28 9.04 1.79
CA THR A 378 10.30 8.76 3.24
C THR A 378 11.20 7.55 3.55
N TYR A 379 11.16 6.47 2.78
CA TYR A 379 12.00 5.29 3.03
C TYR A 379 13.49 5.59 2.84
N MET A 380 13.86 6.37 1.82
CA MET A 380 15.24 6.83 1.63
C MET A 380 15.69 7.78 2.76
N ALA A 381 14.79 8.63 3.25
CA ALA A 381 15.06 9.49 4.40
C ALA A 381 15.30 8.68 5.69
N LEU A 382 14.54 7.61 5.92
CA LEU A 382 14.77 6.70 7.06
C LEU A 382 16.11 5.97 6.94
N ALA A 383 16.53 5.57 5.74
CA ALA A 383 17.85 5.03 5.52
C ALA A 383 18.93 6.08 5.79
N ALA A 384 18.72 7.33 5.35
CA ALA A 384 19.62 8.45 5.61
C ALA A 384 19.71 8.80 7.11
N TYR A 385 18.60 8.70 7.84
CA TYR A 385 18.57 8.83 9.29
C TYR A 385 19.49 7.81 9.99
N ASN A 386 19.48 6.56 9.51
CA ASN A 386 20.27 5.47 10.11
C ASN A 386 21.75 5.49 9.73
N ILE A 387 22.11 5.75 8.46
CA ILE A 387 23.48 5.60 7.95
C ILE A 387 24.09 6.89 7.39
N GLY A 388 23.30 7.96 7.32
CA GLY A 388 23.69 9.22 6.71
C GLY A 388 23.31 9.33 5.24
N TYR A 389 22.91 10.54 4.85
CA TYR A 389 22.46 10.87 3.49
C TYR A 389 23.50 10.54 2.40
N ALA A 390 24.78 10.76 2.70
CA ALA A 390 25.88 10.54 1.76
C ALA A 390 25.89 9.12 1.16
N HIS A 391 25.68 8.09 1.98
CA HIS A 391 25.64 6.70 1.53
C HIS A 391 24.37 6.35 0.77
N VAL A 392 23.24 6.98 1.11
CA VAL A 392 22.00 6.85 0.34
C VAL A 392 22.18 7.45 -1.07
N GLU A 393 22.85 8.59 -1.18
CA GLU A 393 23.15 9.18 -2.48
C GLU A 393 24.12 8.33 -3.31
N ASP A 394 25.16 7.75 -2.70
CA ASP A 394 26.02 6.77 -3.37
C ASP A 394 25.23 5.57 -3.91
N ALA A 395 24.27 5.07 -3.12
CA ALA A 395 23.39 3.97 -3.55
C ALA A 395 22.48 4.38 -4.72
N ARG A 396 21.95 5.61 -4.72
CA ARG A 396 21.14 6.16 -5.83
C ARG A 396 21.99 6.33 -7.10
N VAL A 397 23.21 6.84 -6.98
CA VAL A 397 24.15 6.93 -8.12
C VAL A 397 24.50 5.54 -8.65
N LEU A 398 24.71 4.56 -7.77
CA LEU A 398 24.96 3.18 -8.18
C LEU A 398 23.76 2.57 -8.89
N ALA A 399 22.52 2.82 -8.39
CA ALA A 399 21.30 2.39 -9.05
C ALA A 399 21.22 2.94 -10.50
N GLN A 400 21.50 4.22 -10.69
CA GLN A 400 21.54 4.82 -12.02
C GLN A 400 22.59 4.17 -12.94
N ARG A 401 23.79 3.91 -12.44
CA ARG A 401 24.87 3.22 -13.19
C ARG A 401 24.45 1.81 -13.62
N LEU A 402 23.72 1.11 -12.77
CA LEU A 402 23.20 -0.24 -13.04
C LEU A 402 21.89 -0.24 -13.85
N LYS A 403 21.43 0.92 -14.34
CA LYS A 403 20.15 1.10 -15.10
C LYS A 403 18.93 0.69 -14.28
N LEU A 404 19.01 0.82 -12.96
CA LEU A 404 17.91 0.70 -12.02
C LEU A 404 17.30 2.10 -11.77
N ASN A 405 16.13 2.16 -11.13
CA ASN A 405 15.50 3.44 -10.81
C ASN A 405 16.09 4.05 -9.52
N PRO A 406 16.85 5.18 -9.62
CA PRO A 406 17.46 5.82 -8.45
C PRO A 406 16.46 6.52 -7.53
N ASP A 407 15.22 6.68 -7.99
CA ASP A 407 14.13 7.33 -7.26
C ASP A 407 13.11 6.32 -6.70
N SER A 408 13.43 5.01 -6.74
CA SER A 408 12.67 3.91 -6.16
C SER A 408 13.41 3.25 -5.02
N TRP A 409 12.78 3.15 -3.84
CA TRP A 409 13.33 2.42 -2.70
C TRP A 409 13.59 0.95 -3.00
N ALA A 410 12.70 0.28 -3.75
CA ALA A 410 12.87 -1.12 -4.14
C ALA A 410 14.17 -1.40 -4.91
N ASP A 411 14.72 -0.41 -5.59
CA ASP A 411 15.99 -0.50 -6.30
C ASP A 411 17.16 0.04 -5.46
N VAL A 412 16.98 1.17 -4.78
CA VAL A 412 18.02 1.79 -3.96
C VAL A 412 18.42 0.90 -2.78
N LYS A 413 17.48 0.16 -2.15
CA LYS A 413 17.82 -0.79 -1.10
C LYS A 413 18.76 -1.92 -1.55
N LYS A 414 18.66 -2.34 -2.82
CA LYS A 414 19.59 -3.36 -3.40
C LYS A 414 20.99 -2.79 -3.56
N THR A 415 21.08 -1.60 -4.13
CA THR A 415 22.37 -0.95 -4.37
C THR A 415 23.03 -0.48 -3.07
N LEU A 416 22.24 -0.11 -2.06
CA LEU A 416 22.75 0.20 -0.73
C LEU A 416 23.46 -1.02 -0.11
N VAL A 417 22.89 -2.22 -0.24
CA VAL A 417 23.55 -3.47 0.19
C VAL A 417 24.81 -3.75 -0.62
N MET A 418 24.84 -3.42 -1.91
CA MET A 418 26.03 -3.64 -2.76
C MET A 418 27.23 -2.78 -2.34
N LEU A 419 27.01 -1.65 -1.66
CA LEU A 419 28.09 -0.78 -1.18
C LEU A 419 28.96 -1.39 -0.07
N ASN A 420 28.68 -2.60 0.42
CA ASN A 420 29.58 -3.37 1.27
C ASN A 420 30.67 -4.13 0.48
N ASN A 421 30.49 -4.26 -0.84
CA ASN A 421 31.40 -5.02 -1.72
C ASN A 421 32.43 -4.07 -2.37
N PRO A 422 33.75 -4.39 -2.31
CA PRO A 422 34.83 -3.59 -2.91
C PRO A 422 34.58 -3.24 -4.38
N SER A 423 34.01 -4.15 -5.17
CA SER A 423 33.73 -3.93 -6.59
C SER A 423 32.80 -2.73 -6.86
N TYR A 424 32.02 -2.30 -5.85
CA TYR A 424 31.10 -1.18 -5.96
C TYR A 424 31.56 0.04 -5.16
N TYR A 425 31.96 -0.12 -3.88
CA TYR A 425 32.28 1.02 -3.04
C TYR A 425 33.59 1.74 -3.40
N ILE A 426 34.54 1.09 -4.06
CA ILE A 426 35.77 1.77 -4.53
C ILE A 426 35.44 2.93 -5.49
N ASN A 427 34.34 2.82 -6.23
CA ASN A 427 33.87 3.85 -7.16
C ASN A 427 32.76 4.74 -6.58
N ALA A 428 32.42 4.57 -5.32
CA ALA A 428 31.47 5.42 -4.61
C ALA A 428 32.17 6.64 -4.02
N LYS A 429 31.50 7.78 -3.97
CA LYS A 429 32.08 9.02 -3.48
C LYS A 429 32.45 8.96 -2.00
N TYR A 430 31.65 8.28 -1.21
CA TYR A 430 31.80 8.18 0.25
C TYR A 430 32.29 6.79 0.70
N GLY A 431 32.56 5.89 -0.25
CA GLY A 431 33.24 4.63 0.00
C GLY A 431 32.39 3.54 0.62
N TYR A 432 33.00 2.75 1.51
CA TYR A 432 32.36 1.59 2.15
C TYR A 432 31.14 1.98 2.97
N CYS A 433 30.09 1.16 2.83
CA CYS A 433 28.86 1.28 3.61
C CYS A 433 28.35 -0.10 4.04
N SER A 434 28.03 -0.27 5.32
CA SER A 434 27.31 -1.46 5.81
C SER A 434 25.81 -1.38 5.46
N GLY A 435 25.50 -1.35 4.16
CA GLY A 435 24.17 -1.05 3.63
C GLY A 435 23.06 -2.02 3.99
N GLY A 436 23.38 -3.19 4.55
CA GLY A 436 22.38 -4.15 5.04
C GLY A 436 21.62 -3.65 6.27
N ALA A 437 22.27 -2.96 7.19
CA ALA A 437 21.66 -2.47 8.43
C ALA A 437 20.56 -1.44 8.18
N PRO A 438 20.75 -0.36 7.38
CA PRO A 438 19.69 0.60 7.06
C PRO A 438 18.55 -0.03 6.27
N VAL A 439 18.78 -1.00 5.40
CA VAL A 439 17.70 -1.72 4.71
C VAL A 439 16.85 -2.49 5.71
N ILE A 440 17.49 -3.23 6.62
CA ILE A 440 16.78 -3.94 7.71
C ILE A 440 15.97 -2.95 8.56
N PHE A 441 16.55 -1.82 8.91
CA PHE A 441 15.91 -0.77 9.68
C PHE A 441 14.62 -0.26 9.00
N VAL A 442 14.71 0.15 7.75
CA VAL A 442 13.56 0.67 6.97
C VAL A 442 12.48 -0.38 6.79
N GLU A 443 12.86 -1.61 6.39
CA GLU A 443 11.87 -2.68 6.16
C GLU A 443 11.15 -3.10 7.45
N SER A 444 11.83 -3.06 8.61
CA SER A 444 11.21 -3.31 9.91
C SER A 444 10.22 -2.20 10.28
N ILE A 445 10.59 -0.92 10.09
CA ILE A 445 9.71 0.22 10.32
C ILE A 445 8.46 0.14 9.44
N ARG A 446 8.61 -0.20 8.15
CA ARG A 446 7.49 -0.41 7.24
C ARG A 446 6.51 -1.46 7.79
N SER A 447 7.05 -2.58 8.27
CA SER A 447 6.23 -3.66 8.85
C SER A 447 5.50 -3.19 10.12
N TYR A 448 6.18 -2.51 11.04
CA TYR A 448 5.57 -1.98 12.26
C TYR A 448 4.53 -0.89 11.96
N HIS A 449 4.82 -0.02 11.00
CA HIS A 449 3.88 1.01 10.55
C HIS A 449 2.60 0.38 9.96
N ASN A 450 2.74 -0.61 9.08
CA ASN A 450 1.59 -1.32 8.49
C ASN A 450 0.72 -1.98 9.56
N ILE A 451 1.35 -2.60 10.58
CA ILE A 451 0.63 -3.19 11.70
C ILE A 451 -0.15 -2.10 12.48
N LEU A 452 0.47 -0.98 12.82
CA LEU A 452 -0.25 0.11 13.50
C LEU A 452 -1.37 0.70 12.66
N ALA A 453 -1.13 0.90 11.37
CA ALA A 453 -2.12 1.49 10.47
C ALA A 453 -3.39 0.62 10.34
N ARG A 454 -3.32 -0.68 10.63
CA ARG A 454 -4.50 -1.56 10.68
C ARG A 454 -5.32 -1.39 11.96
N PHE A 455 -4.65 -1.15 13.10
CA PHE A 455 -5.31 -1.13 14.41
C PHE A 455 -5.57 0.27 14.96
N GLU A 456 -4.82 1.26 14.50
CA GLU A 456 -4.85 2.62 15.00
C GLU A 456 -5.28 3.59 13.87
N PRO A 457 -6.32 4.41 14.11
CA PRO A 457 -6.75 5.39 13.11
C PRO A 457 -5.69 6.47 12.87
N SER A 458 -5.71 7.08 11.70
CA SER A 458 -4.98 8.31 11.42
C SER A 458 -5.41 9.42 12.39
N TYR A 459 -4.53 10.37 12.60
CA TYR A 459 -4.81 11.53 13.44
C TYR A 459 -5.01 12.76 12.56
N ASN A 460 -6.19 13.36 12.66
CA ASN A 460 -6.45 14.68 12.10
C ASN A 460 -6.41 15.69 13.25
N ALA A 461 -5.50 16.67 13.18
CA ALA A 461 -5.47 17.74 14.16
C ALA A 461 -6.84 18.44 14.20
N PRO A 462 -7.36 18.82 15.40
CA PRO A 462 -8.57 19.62 15.50
C PRO A 462 -8.40 20.91 14.69
N GLU A 463 -9.42 21.30 13.92
CA GLU A 463 -9.39 22.53 13.10
C GLU A 463 -9.16 23.80 13.94
N ASP A 464 -9.44 23.76 15.24
CA ASP A 464 -9.28 24.87 16.20
C ASP A 464 -7.92 24.93 16.91
N GLY A 465 -6.98 24.07 16.55
CA GLY A 465 -5.62 24.08 17.11
C GLY A 465 -4.82 25.25 16.57
N PHE A 466 -4.44 26.18 17.43
CA PHE A 466 -3.51 27.29 17.18
C PHE A 466 -2.43 26.88 16.16
N ARG A 467 -2.54 27.38 14.94
CA ARG A 467 -1.40 27.42 14.03
C ARG A 467 -0.37 28.33 14.68
N ILE A 468 0.62 27.72 15.33
CA ILE A 468 1.84 28.47 15.69
C ILE A 468 2.40 28.94 14.36
N ALA A 469 2.34 30.24 14.14
CA ALA A 469 2.85 30.91 12.97
C ALA A 469 4.29 30.44 12.74
N ASN A 470 4.58 30.02 11.52
CA ASN A 470 5.93 29.79 11.03
C ASN A 470 6.81 30.99 11.42
N SER A 471 7.62 30.84 12.43
CA SER A 471 8.78 31.71 12.66
C SER A 471 9.89 31.24 11.71
N ASN A 472 9.74 31.59 10.43
CA ASN A 472 10.86 31.64 9.50
C ASN A 472 11.84 32.70 10.03
N ASN A 473 12.88 32.26 10.73
CA ASN A 473 14.16 32.95 10.82
C ASN A 473 15.10 32.10 11.69
N ILE A 474 15.69 31.07 11.07
CA ILE A 474 16.98 30.56 11.56
C ILE A 474 17.97 30.76 10.43
N TYR A 475 18.76 31.84 10.53
CA TYR A 475 19.91 32.09 9.66
C TYR A 475 20.94 30.98 9.89
N PHE A 476 21.20 30.17 8.86
CA PHE A 476 22.37 29.31 8.84
C PHE A 476 23.58 30.15 8.50
N ALA A 477 24.51 30.30 9.45
CA ALA A 477 25.87 30.74 9.13
C ALA A 477 26.52 29.66 8.27
N LYS A 478 26.89 30.04 7.04
CA LYS A 478 27.81 29.27 6.22
C LYS A 478 29.22 29.38 6.85
N ASN A 479 29.78 28.25 7.22
CA ASN A 479 31.22 28.03 7.23
C ASN A 479 31.54 26.67 6.60
#